data_2cd47dfe3c0f5fa0b39341a5814c1755
#
_entry.id   2cd47dfe3c0f5fa0b39341a5814c1755
#
_cell.length_a   1.000
_cell.length_b   1.000
_cell.length_c   1.000
_cell.angle_alpha   90.00
_cell.angle_beta   90.00
_cell.angle_gamma   90.00
#
_symmetry.space_group_name_H-M   'P 1'
#
loop_
_entity.id
_entity.type
_entity.pdbx_description
1 polymer ?
#
loop_
_entity_poly.entity_id
_entity_poly.type
_entity_poly.pdbx_seq_one_letter_code
_entity_poly.pdbx_strand_id
1 'polypeptide(L)'
;MKRSFLLLCAVLLVLGCALPCAAYRLARMTLAQSTAPSAAEASSAASEEGSGQATSPADTADTVCFTDQSTGQAVELPLREYLIGAVAAEMPVSWPDEALKAQAVAAHSYALYRRDHSTEENGAWFTADPARRQGCLTDAVLHSYWGTAYAANYARLSALVDAVQTQVLYYGDAPAGTSYFAMSNGRTEASENVWGTALPY
;
A
#
# COMPACT_ATOMS: atom_id res chain seq x y z
N MET A 1 31.91 -42.67 11.09
CA MET A 1 31.69 -41.35 11.68
C MET A 1 31.06 -40.33 10.69
N LYS A 2 31.54 -40.19 9.45
CA LYS A 2 30.98 -39.19 8.48
C LYS A 2 29.50 -39.44 8.08
N ARG A 3 29.06 -40.70 7.92
CA ARG A 3 27.69 -41.05 7.54
C ARG A 3 26.66 -40.78 8.65
N SER A 4 27.03 -41.01 9.89
CA SER A 4 26.14 -40.73 11.04
C SER A 4 25.98 -39.23 11.29
N PHE A 5 27.01 -38.45 11.04
CA PHE A 5 26.94 -36.98 11.14
C PHE A 5 26.07 -36.37 10.04
N LEU A 6 26.15 -36.85 8.80
CA LEU A 6 25.30 -36.43 7.69
C LEU A 6 23.83 -36.76 7.94
N LEU A 7 23.52 -37.95 8.49
CA LEU A 7 22.17 -38.33 8.88
C LEU A 7 21.61 -37.43 9.99
N LEU A 8 22.42 -37.08 11.00
CA LEU A 8 22.02 -36.18 12.07
C LEU A 8 21.70 -34.78 11.56
N CYS A 9 22.55 -34.24 10.68
CA CYS A 9 22.33 -32.94 10.05
C CYS A 9 21.04 -32.94 9.19
N ALA A 10 20.79 -33.98 8.42
CA ALA A 10 19.56 -34.11 7.62
C ALA A 10 18.29 -34.16 8.50
N VAL A 11 18.34 -34.90 9.60
CA VAL A 11 17.22 -34.98 10.57
C VAL A 11 16.96 -33.64 11.24
N LEU A 12 18.01 -32.90 11.64
CA LEU A 12 17.88 -31.57 12.23
C LEU A 12 17.33 -30.57 11.24
N LEU A 13 17.70 -30.65 9.96
CA LEU A 13 17.19 -29.78 8.90
C LEU A 13 15.70 -30.05 8.62
N VAL A 14 15.30 -31.31 8.58
CA VAL A 14 13.88 -31.70 8.40
C VAL A 14 13.04 -31.27 9.62
N LEU A 15 13.52 -31.47 10.83
CA LEU A 15 12.82 -31.03 12.05
C LEU A 15 12.76 -29.50 12.16
N GLY A 16 13.82 -28.79 11.77
CA GLY A 16 13.86 -27.33 11.82
C GLY A 16 12.95 -26.62 10.81
N CYS A 17 12.72 -27.24 9.63
CA CYS A 17 11.87 -26.67 8.59
C CYS A 17 10.44 -27.20 8.58
N ALA A 18 10.24 -28.49 8.83
CA ALA A 18 8.92 -29.13 8.72
C ALA A 18 7.99 -28.82 9.91
N LEU A 19 8.53 -28.72 11.14
CA LEU A 19 7.74 -28.41 12.33
C LEU A 19 7.11 -27.02 12.32
N PRO A 20 7.82 -25.92 11.97
CA PRO A 20 7.21 -24.60 11.88
C PRO A 20 6.13 -24.51 10.80
N CYS A 21 6.33 -25.18 9.65
CA CYS A 21 5.34 -25.21 8.57
C CYS A 21 4.07 -25.99 8.97
N ALA A 22 4.22 -27.09 9.69
CA ALA A 22 3.07 -27.89 10.17
C ALA A 22 2.29 -27.12 11.26
N ALA A 23 2.97 -26.48 12.19
CA ALA A 23 2.36 -25.64 13.24
C ALA A 23 1.61 -24.43 12.64
N TYR A 24 2.18 -23.79 11.62
CA TYR A 24 1.54 -22.68 10.92
C TYR A 24 0.26 -23.11 10.18
N ARG A 25 0.27 -24.29 9.53
CA ARG A 25 -0.92 -24.83 8.85
C ARG A 25 -2.01 -25.23 9.86
N LEU A 26 -1.66 -25.81 10.99
CA LEU A 26 -2.61 -26.17 12.04
C LEU A 26 -3.25 -24.94 12.67
N ALA A 27 -2.45 -23.90 12.98
CA ALA A 27 -2.94 -22.63 13.52
C ALA A 27 -3.91 -21.93 12.56
N ARG A 28 -3.66 -22.01 11.25
CA ARG A 28 -4.57 -21.44 10.24
C ARG A 28 -5.88 -22.19 10.13
N MET A 29 -5.89 -23.51 10.30
CA MET A 29 -7.13 -24.31 10.29
C MET A 29 -8.00 -24.04 11.53
N THR A 30 -7.41 -23.86 12.71
CA THR A 30 -8.16 -23.51 13.93
C THR A 30 -8.70 -22.09 13.92
N LEU A 31 -7.99 -21.12 13.33
CA LEU A 31 -8.48 -19.75 13.16
C LEU A 31 -9.62 -19.66 12.13
N ALA A 32 -9.59 -20.46 11.07
CA ALA A 32 -10.65 -20.48 10.06
C ALA A 32 -11.97 -21.08 10.58
N GLN A 33 -11.94 -21.89 11.63
CA GLN A 33 -13.14 -22.44 12.28
C GLN A 33 -13.72 -21.55 13.37
N SER A 34 -12.95 -20.57 13.87
CA SER A 34 -13.39 -19.66 14.94
C SER A 34 -13.99 -18.34 14.43
N THR A 35 -13.97 -18.07 13.12
CA THR A 35 -14.46 -16.79 12.53
C THR A 35 -15.58 -17.02 11.52
N ALA A 36 -16.58 -17.84 11.87
CA ALA A 36 -17.87 -17.75 11.20
C ALA A 36 -18.73 -16.74 11.98
N PRO A 37 -18.99 -15.54 11.50
CA PRO A 37 -19.90 -14.63 12.16
C PRO A 37 -21.32 -15.17 12.01
N SER A 38 -21.99 -15.40 13.15
CA SER A 38 -23.43 -15.61 13.21
C SER A 38 -24.14 -14.42 12.56
N ALA A 39 -24.93 -14.69 11.53
CA ALA A 39 -25.64 -13.69 10.74
C ALA A 39 -26.90 -13.17 11.46
N ALA A 40 -26.76 -12.65 12.68
CA ALA A 40 -27.92 -12.22 13.46
C ALA A 40 -27.74 -10.94 14.30
N GLU A 41 -26.73 -10.08 14.04
CA GLU A 41 -26.64 -8.78 14.70
C GLU A 41 -26.01 -7.70 13.82
N ALA A 42 -26.55 -7.47 12.64
CA ALA A 42 -26.19 -6.33 11.80
C ALA A 42 -27.44 -5.60 11.32
N SER A 43 -28.26 -5.15 12.27
CA SER A 43 -29.35 -4.23 11.98
C SER A 43 -29.55 -3.31 13.17
N SER A 44 -28.74 -2.28 13.28
CA SER A 44 -29.05 -0.99 13.92
C SER A 44 -27.77 -0.20 14.21
N ALA A 45 -27.13 0.36 13.19
CA ALA A 45 -26.26 1.55 13.31
C ALA A 45 -25.89 2.04 11.90
N ALA A 46 -26.85 2.53 11.17
CA ALA A 46 -26.60 3.28 9.95
C ALA A 46 -27.59 4.43 9.91
N SER A 47 -27.26 5.53 10.52
CA SER A 47 -27.81 6.86 10.22
C SER A 47 -26.95 7.92 10.91
N GLU A 48 -25.77 8.15 10.42
CA GLU A 48 -25.19 9.48 10.42
C GLU A 48 -24.73 9.74 8.98
N GLU A 49 -25.58 10.49 8.29
CA GLU A 49 -25.25 11.10 7.02
C GLU A 49 -24.08 12.07 7.26
N GLY A 50 -22.86 11.57 7.07
CA GLY A 50 -21.70 12.40 6.80
C GLY A 50 -21.94 13.07 5.46
N SER A 51 -22.34 14.35 5.51
CA SER A 51 -22.39 15.25 4.37
C SER A 51 -21.07 15.14 3.60
N GLY A 52 -21.07 14.39 2.51
CA GLY A 52 -19.98 14.34 1.56
C GLY A 52 -19.81 15.73 0.96
N GLN A 53 -18.84 16.50 1.49
CA GLN A 53 -18.46 17.77 0.94
C GLN A 53 -17.86 17.52 -0.44
N ALA A 54 -18.51 18.05 -1.44
CA ALA A 54 -18.02 18.00 -2.81
C ALA A 54 -16.61 18.56 -2.85
N THR A 55 -15.67 17.76 -3.37
CA THR A 55 -14.29 18.14 -3.66
C THR A 55 -14.29 19.46 -4.44
N SER A 56 -13.60 20.46 -3.91
CA SER A 56 -13.33 21.69 -4.65
C SER A 56 -12.51 21.34 -5.90
N PRO A 57 -12.86 21.83 -7.09
CA PRO A 57 -12.15 21.51 -8.34
C PRO A 57 -10.68 21.92 -8.37
N ALA A 58 -10.21 22.63 -7.36
CA ALA A 58 -8.83 23.14 -7.27
C ALA A 58 -7.81 22.14 -6.72
N ASP A 59 -8.25 21.01 -6.14
CA ASP A 59 -7.34 20.10 -5.43
C ASP A 59 -6.99 18.82 -6.19
N THR A 60 -7.58 18.56 -7.34
CA THR A 60 -7.18 17.43 -8.18
C THR A 60 -6.06 17.86 -9.10
N ALA A 61 -4.82 17.54 -8.75
CA ALA A 61 -3.71 17.65 -9.69
C ALA A 61 -3.87 16.58 -10.76
N ASP A 62 -3.84 16.98 -12.04
CA ASP A 62 -3.90 16.03 -13.16
C ASP A 62 -2.60 15.19 -13.28
N THR A 63 -1.51 15.67 -12.68
CA THR A 63 -0.17 15.06 -12.69
C THR A 63 0.44 15.06 -11.31
N VAL A 64 1.37 14.11 -11.09
CA VAL A 64 2.19 13.99 -9.88
C VAL A 64 3.65 14.05 -10.28
N CYS A 65 4.43 14.90 -9.60
CA CYS A 65 5.85 15.07 -9.84
C CYS A 65 6.67 14.54 -8.66
N PHE A 66 7.64 13.65 -8.94
CA PHE A 66 8.56 13.13 -7.94
C PHE A 66 9.99 13.07 -8.46
N THR A 67 10.98 13.08 -7.56
CA THR A 67 12.37 12.83 -7.93
C THR A 67 12.63 11.33 -7.94
N ASP A 68 13.06 10.78 -9.08
CA ASP A 68 13.59 9.40 -9.14
C ASP A 68 14.96 9.38 -8.46
N GLN A 69 15.05 8.67 -7.34
CA GLN A 69 16.26 8.58 -6.52
C GLN A 69 17.43 7.93 -7.27
N SER A 70 17.16 7.05 -8.22
CA SER A 70 18.21 6.35 -8.96
C SER A 70 18.89 7.22 -10.01
N THR A 71 18.16 8.18 -10.57
CA THR A 71 18.64 9.09 -11.63
C THR A 71 18.85 10.52 -11.16
N GLY A 72 18.24 10.91 -10.04
CA GLY A 72 18.19 12.29 -9.55
C GLY A 72 17.29 13.22 -10.40
N GLN A 73 16.53 12.65 -11.34
CA GLN A 73 15.68 13.41 -12.26
C GLN A 73 14.27 13.55 -11.73
N ALA A 74 13.64 14.72 -11.99
CA ALA A 74 12.21 14.86 -11.77
C ALA A 74 11.43 14.06 -12.83
N VAL A 75 10.47 13.30 -12.37
CA VAL A 75 9.54 12.51 -13.19
C VAL A 75 8.14 13.02 -12.95
N GLU A 76 7.45 13.36 -14.02
CA GLU A 76 6.06 13.78 -14.02
C GLU A 76 5.21 12.68 -14.63
N LEU A 77 4.20 12.21 -13.90
CA LEU A 77 3.26 11.19 -14.36
C LEU A 77 1.82 11.71 -14.27
N PRO A 78 0.95 11.35 -15.22
CA PRO A 78 -0.49 11.50 -15.03
C PRO A 78 -0.92 10.86 -13.71
N LEU A 79 -1.84 11.50 -12.97
CA LEU A 79 -2.31 11.02 -11.67
C LEU A 79 -2.68 9.54 -11.70
N ARG A 80 -3.43 9.12 -12.73
CA ARG A 80 -3.85 7.74 -12.91
C ARG A 80 -2.67 6.76 -12.96
N GLU A 81 -1.65 7.09 -13.74
CA GLU A 81 -0.45 6.25 -13.88
C GLU A 81 0.35 6.20 -12.58
N TYR A 82 0.49 7.35 -11.91
CA TYR A 82 1.09 7.40 -10.58
C TYR A 82 0.37 6.49 -9.59
N LEU A 83 -0.97 6.55 -9.51
CA LEU A 83 -1.74 5.75 -8.55
C LEU A 83 -1.62 4.24 -8.84
N ILE A 84 -1.63 3.83 -10.11
CA ILE A 84 -1.38 2.43 -10.50
C ILE A 84 0.01 2.00 -10.03
N GLY A 85 1.03 2.80 -10.31
CA GLY A 85 2.41 2.53 -9.90
C GLY A 85 2.61 2.53 -8.39
N ALA A 86 1.96 3.43 -7.67
CA ALA A 86 2.03 3.52 -6.21
C ALA A 86 1.37 2.31 -5.53
N VAL A 87 0.17 1.92 -5.96
CA VAL A 87 -0.49 0.70 -5.44
C VAL A 87 0.33 -0.55 -5.74
N ALA A 88 0.88 -0.66 -6.95
CA ALA A 88 1.69 -1.81 -7.35
C ALA A 88 3.03 -1.90 -6.59
N ALA A 89 3.59 -0.77 -6.14
CA ALA A 89 4.79 -0.74 -5.31
C ALA A 89 4.56 -1.33 -3.93
N GLU A 90 3.38 -1.10 -3.36
CA GLU A 90 3.08 -1.37 -1.96
C GLU A 90 2.32 -2.68 -1.74
N MET A 91 1.47 -3.08 -2.69
CA MET A 91 0.55 -4.19 -2.49
C MET A 91 0.57 -5.20 -3.64
N PRO A 92 0.52 -6.52 -3.34
CA PRO A 92 0.27 -7.54 -4.35
C PRO A 92 -1.09 -7.31 -5.04
N VAL A 93 -1.12 -7.33 -6.39
CA VAL A 93 -2.35 -7.12 -7.17
C VAL A 93 -3.44 -8.16 -6.86
N SER A 94 -3.08 -9.31 -6.29
CA SER A 94 -4.03 -10.37 -5.85
C SER A 94 -4.83 -10.05 -4.59
N TRP A 95 -4.54 -8.93 -3.92
CA TRP A 95 -5.28 -8.54 -2.72
C TRP A 95 -6.71 -8.11 -3.04
N PRO A 96 -7.62 -8.06 -2.01
CA PRO A 96 -9.01 -7.65 -2.21
C PRO A 96 -9.12 -6.26 -2.85
N ASP A 97 -10.12 -6.06 -3.71
CA ASP A 97 -10.33 -4.83 -4.46
C ASP A 97 -10.45 -3.60 -3.55
N GLU A 98 -11.17 -3.73 -2.43
CA GLU A 98 -11.36 -2.62 -1.50
C GLU A 98 -10.05 -2.22 -0.78
N ALA A 99 -9.15 -3.17 -0.54
CA ALA A 99 -7.84 -2.86 0.02
C ALA A 99 -6.95 -2.11 -1.01
N LEU A 100 -6.99 -2.51 -2.29
CA LEU A 100 -6.27 -1.84 -3.37
C LEU A 100 -6.82 -0.43 -3.63
N LYS A 101 -8.14 -0.25 -3.57
CA LYS A 101 -8.79 1.07 -3.67
C LYS A 101 -8.41 1.97 -2.49
N ALA A 102 -8.44 1.45 -1.25
CA ALA A 102 -8.03 2.21 -0.07
C ALA A 102 -6.58 2.68 -0.17
N GLN A 103 -5.68 1.81 -0.68
CA GLN A 103 -4.29 2.19 -0.93
C GLN A 103 -4.17 3.29 -2.00
N ALA A 104 -4.98 3.25 -3.06
CA ALA A 104 -4.99 4.29 -4.09
C ALA A 104 -5.42 5.65 -3.51
N VAL A 105 -6.48 5.68 -2.68
CA VAL A 105 -6.94 6.91 -1.99
C VAL A 105 -5.87 7.42 -1.02
N ALA A 106 -5.21 6.53 -0.27
CA ALA A 106 -4.11 6.91 0.61
C ALA A 106 -2.93 7.50 -0.17
N ALA A 107 -2.51 6.86 -1.27
CA ALA A 107 -1.43 7.35 -2.11
C ALA A 107 -1.73 8.71 -2.74
N HIS A 108 -2.97 8.94 -3.20
CA HIS A 108 -3.39 10.23 -3.73
C HIS A 108 -3.33 11.32 -2.67
N SER A 109 -3.93 11.07 -1.51
CA SER A 109 -3.95 12.02 -0.39
C SER A 109 -2.54 12.36 0.09
N TYR A 110 -1.67 11.35 0.20
CA TYR A 110 -0.27 11.53 0.56
C TYR A 110 0.50 12.37 -0.49
N ALA A 111 0.29 12.13 -1.78
CA ALA A 111 0.93 12.91 -2.83
C ALA A 111 0.56 14.39 -2.75
N LEU A 112 -0.73 14.71 -2.56
CA LEU A 112 -1.18 16.09 -2.40
C LEU A 112 -0.65 16.72 -1.10
N TYR A 113 -0.64 15.99 0.00
CA TYR A 113 -0.01 16.44 1.25
C TYR A 113 1.47 16.78 1.03
N ARG A 114 2.21 15.92 0.30
CA ARG A 114 3.63 16.17 -0.01
C ARG A 114 3.82 17.34 -0.96
N ARG A 115 2.93 17.56 -1.93
CA ARG A 115 2.93 18.76 -2.77
C ARG A 115 2.89 20.04 -1.94
N ASP A 116 1.97 20.08 -0.98
CA ASP A 116 1.73 21.26 -0.17
C ASP A 116 2.84 21.50 0.88
N HIS A 117 3.66 20.48 1.18
CA HIS A 117 4.77 20.54 2.12
C HIS A 117 6.14 20.27 1.47
N SER A 118 6.22 20.31 0.13
CA SER A 118 7.49 20.06 -0.57
C SER A 118 8.50 21.16 -0.31
N THR A 119 9.75 20.75 -0.12
CA THR A 119 10.92 21.61 -0.03
C THR A 119 11.90 21.35 -1.18
N GLU A 120 11.50 20.54 -2.18
CA GLU A 120 12.33 20.17 -3.32
C GLU A 120 12.50 21.35 -4.29
N GLU A 121 13.73 21.72 -4.59
CA GLU A 121 14.04 22.86 -5.48
C GLU A 121 13.69 22.58 -6.96
N ASN A 122 13.60 21.30 -7.35
CA ASN A 122 13.33 20.87 -8.73
C ASN A 122 11.83 20.79 -9.07
N GLY A 123 10.95 21.23 -8.18
CA GLY A 123 9.50 21.19 -8.36
C GLY A 123 8.86 19.83 -8.07
N ALA A 124 9.65 18.83 -7.69
CA ALA A 124 9.11 17.55 -7.24
C ALA A 124 8.42 17.69 -5.86
N TRP A 125 7.47 16.81 -5.60
CA TRP A 125 6.72 16.82 -4.34
C TRP A 125 7.38 15.93 -3.29
N PHE A 126 8.03 14.87 -3.74
CA PHE A 126 8.72 13.87 -2.90
C PHE A 126 9.73 13.07 -3.74
N THR A 127 10.46 12.19 -3.09
CA THR A 127 11.39 11.25 -3.75
C THR A 127 10.78 9.85 -3.79
N ALA A 128 10.91 9.16 -4.92
CA ALA A 128 10.58 7.74 -5.10
C ALA A 128 11.77 6.99 -5.71
N ASP A 129 11.81 5.68 -5.54
CA ASP A 129 12.83 4.80 -6.14
C ASP A 129 12.16 3.66 -6.92
N PRO A 130 11.73 3.91 -8.17
CA PRO A 130 11.10 2.88 -9.00
C PRO A 130 11.99 1.64 -9.21
N ALA A 131 13.29 1.81 -9.30
CA ALA A 131 14.24 0.71 -9.49
C ALA A 131 14.27 -0.25 -8.29
N ARG A 132 14.06 0.27 -7.07
CA ARG A 132 13.91 -0.52 -5.84
C ARG A 132 12.46 -0.83 -5.48
N ARG A 133 11.52 -0.44 -6.33
CA ARG A 133 10.07 -0.60 -6.12
C ARG A 133 9.58 0.10 -4.85
N GLN A 134 9.97 1.35 -4.67
CA GLN A 134 9.60 2.16 -3.53
C GLN A 134 8.86 3.43 -3.99
N GLY A 135 7.70 3.67 -3.42
CA GLY A 135 6.87 4.84 -3.63
C GLY A 135 6.04 4.83 -4.91
N CYS A 136 6.62 4.57 -6.07
CA CYS A 136 5.91 4.46 -7.35
C CYS A 136 6.68 3.58 -8.34
N LEU A 137 5.99 2.77 -9.11
CA LEU A 137 6.55 2.01 -10.24
C LEU A 137 6.17 2.69 -11.55
N THR A 138 7.15 2.96 -12.39
CA THR A 138 6.91 3.42 -13.76
C THR A 138 6.39 2.27 -14.63
N ASP A 139 5.77 2.57 -15.76
CA ASP A 139 5.24 1.57 -16.69
C ASP A 139 6.31 0.56 -17.13
N ALA A 140 7.51 1.01 -17.43
CA ALA A 140 8.64 0.15 -17.79
C ALA A 140 9.00 -0.84 -16.67
N VAL A 141 8.94 -0.40 -15.41
CA VAL A 141 9.19 -1.25 -14.24
C VAL A 141 8.03 -2.23 -14.04
N LEU A 142 6.79 -1.81 -14.23
CA LEU A 142 5.61 -2.69 -14.17
C LEU A 142 5.66 -3.79 -15.22
N HIS A 143 6.06 -3.47 -16.46
CA HIS A 143 6.28 -4.46 -17.53
C HIS A 143 7.32 -5.51 -17.12
N SER A 144 8.46 -5.07 -16.60
CA SER A 144 9.51 -5.98 -16.14
C SER A 144 9.09 -6.81 -14.94
N TYR A 145 8.35 -6.20 -14.00
CA TYR A 145 7.94 -6.85 -12.75
C TYR A 145 6.86 -7.92 -12.96
N TRP A 146 5.86 -7.64 -13.78
CA TRP A 146 4.74 -8.56 -14.01
C TRP A 146 4.91 -9.48 -15.21
N GLY A 147 5.84 -9.18 -16.13
CA GLY A 147 6.11 -9.99 -17.30
C GLY A 147 4.83 -10.31 -18.08
N THR A 148 4.55 -11.59 -18.28
CA THR A 148 3.34 -12.04 -19.02
C THR A 148 2.01 -11.68 -18.35
N ALA A 149 2.01 -11.41 -17.05
CA ALA A 149 0.82 -10.99 -16.31
C ALA A 149 0.54 -9.47 -16.38
N TYR A 150 1.43 -8.69 -17.02
CA TYR A 150 1.31 -7.23 -17.07
C TYR A 150 -0.06 -6.76 -17.54
N ALA A 151 -0.55 -7.22 -18.68
CA ALA A 151 -1.81 -6.74 -19.25
C ALA A 151 -3.01 -6.96 -18.32
N ALA A 152 -3.09 -8.14 -17.70
CA ALA A 152 -4.17 -8.47 -16.77
C ALA A 152 -4.10 -7.67 -15.47
N ASN A 153 -2.89 -7.55 -14.89
CA ASN A 153 -2.67 -6.81 -13.65
C ASN A 153 -2.89 -5.31 -13.84
N TYR A 154 -2.39 -4.75 -14.95
CA TYR A 154 -2.56 -3.35 -15.27
C TYR A 154 -4.05 -3.01 -15.50
N ALA A 155 -4.77 -3.84 -16.26
CA ALA A 155 -6.21 -3.64 -16.49
C ALA A 155 -7.01 -3.68 -15.18
N ARG A 156 -6.67 -4.63 -14.27
CA ARG A 156 -7.33 -4.72 -12.97
C ARG A 156 -7.08 -3.48 -12.12
N LEU A 157 -5.81 -3.08 -11.92
CA LEU A 157 -5.51 -1.87 -11.13
C LEU A 157 -6.08 -0.61 -11.75
N SER A 158 -6.05 -0.50 -13.08
CA SER A 158 -6.66 0.61 -13.80
C SER A 158 -8.14 0.78 -13.46
N ALA A 159 -8.92 -0.29 -13.52
CA ALA A 159 -10.35 -0.22 -13.20
C ALA A 159 -10.61 0.17 -11.73
N LEU A 160 -9.78 -0.30 -10.79
CA LEU A 160 -9.89 0.04 -9.38
C LEU A 160 -9.50 1.50 -9.11
N VAL A 161 -8.43 1.98 -9.72
CA VAL A 161 -7.97 3.36 -9.63
C VAL A 161 -9.01 4.31 -10.24
N ASP A 162 -9.55 3.99 -11.43
CA ASP A 162 -10.56 4.80 -12.10
C ASP A 162 -11.82 4.99 -11.23
N ALA A 163 -12.14 4.02 -10.37
CA ALA A 163 -13.29 4.10 -9.48
C ALA A 163 -13.07 5.05 -8.27
N VAL A 164 -11.82 5.38 -7.91
CA VAL A 164 -11.51 6.13 -6.69
C VAL A 164 -10.51 7.28 -6.88
N GLN A 165 -9.97 7.51 -8.08
CA GLN A 165 -8.92 8.52 -8.31
C GLN A 165 -9.32 9.96 -7.99
N THR A 166 -10.63 10.24 -7.87
CA THR A 166 -11.13 11.55 -7.45
C THR A 166 -11.29 11.67 -5.93
N GLN A 167 -11.07 10.60 -5.18
CA GLN A 167 -11.23 10.59 -3.73
C GLN A 167 -9.91 10.99 -3.05
N VAL A 168 -10.02 11.91 -2.09
CA VAL A 168 -8.92 12.41 -1.27
C VAL A 168 -9.36 12.46 0.18
N LEU A 169 -8.48 12.10 1.09
CA LEU A 169 -8.70 12.24 2.53
C LEU A 169 -8.23 13.61 2.99
N TYR A 170 -9.07 14.31 3.72
CA TYR A 170 -8.78 15.63 4.28
C TYR A 170 -8.79 15.59 5.81
N TYR A 171 -7.98 16.44 6.39
CA TYR A 171 -8.11 16.87 7.78
C TYR A 171 -8.31 18.40 7.81
N GLY A 172 -9.50 18.84 8.23
CA GLY A 172 -9.90 20.23 8.00
C GLY A 172 -9.98 20.55 6.52
N ASP A 173 -9.29 21.59 6.10
CA ASP A 173 -9.29 22.08 4.70
C ASP A 173 -8.05 21.64 3.89
N ALA A 174 -7.21 20.75 4.44
CA ALA A 174 -5.97 20.31 3.81
C ALA A 174 -5.93 18.80 3.58
N PRO A 175 -5.26 18.32 2.50
CA PRO A 175 -5.03 16.89 2.30
C PRO A 175 -4.29 16.26 3.50
N ALA A 176 -4.76 15.10 3.94
CA ALA A 176 -4.17 14.42 5.08
C ALA A 176 -2.85 13.71 4.72
N GLY A 177 -1.88 13.72 5.62
CA GLY A 177 -0.64 12.96 5.50
C GLY A 177 -0.88 11.49 5.85
N THR A 178 -1.37 10.72 4.90
CA THR A 178 -1.85 9.35 5.02
C THR A 178 -0.73 8.33 5.06
N SER A 179 0.08 8.34 6.11
CA SER A 179 1.15 7.37 6.30
C SER A 179 0.59 5.98 6.62
N TYR A 180 1.23 4.94 6.09
CA TYR A 180 0.83 3.54 6.27
C TYR A 180 2.07 2.64 6.47
N PHE A 181 1.83 1.40 6.88
CA PHE A 181 2.86 0.37 7.04
C PHE A 181 2.28 -1.02 6.77
N ALA A 182 3.12 -1.95 6.30
CA ALA A 182 2.69 -3.29 5.90
C ALA A 182 2.35 -4.21 7.10
N MET A 183 3.01 -4.02 8.24
CA MET A 183 2.87 -4.90 9.40
C MET A 183 3.03 -4.12 10.70
N SER A 184 2.27 -4.51 11.73
CA SER A 184 2.45 -4.05 13.10
C SER A 184 2.48 -5.23 14.06
N ASN A 185 2.91 -4.99 15.28
CA ASN A 185 2.84 -5.95 16.40
C ASN A 185 1.50 -5.88 17.17
N GLY A 186 0.46 -5.30 16.55
CA GLY A 186 -0.84 -5.06 17.15
C GLY A 186 -1.02 -3.67 17.75
N ARG A 187 -0.01 -2.79 17.61
CA ARG A 187 -0.08 -1.36 18.01
C ARG A 187 0.50 -0.51 16.91
N THR A 188 -0.11 0.65 16.66
CA THR A 188 0.46 1.69 15.82
C THR A 188 1.37 2.58 16.66
N GLU A 189 2.34 3.24 16.02
CA GLU A 189 3.20 4.24 16.65
C GLU A 189 2.64 5.63 16.36
N ALA A 190 2.82 6.56 17.29
CA ALA A 190 2.43 7.94 17.10
C ALA A 190 3.43 8.66 16.17
N SER A 191 2.92 9.59 15.35
CA SER A 191 3.72 10.28 14.34
C SER A 191 4.92 11.01 14.91
N GLU A 192 4.78 11.62 16.08
CA GLU A 192 5.86 12.32 16.78
C GLU A 192 7.02 11.41 17.20
N ASN A 193 6.74 10.13 17.47
CA ASN A 193 7.78 9.17 17.83
C ASN A 193 8.55 8.68 16.60
N VAL A 194 7.95 8.72 15.41
CA VAL A 194 8.55 8.24 14.17
C VAL A 194 9.22 9.38 13.40
N TRP A 195 8.57 10.52 13.29
CA TRP A 195 9.01 11.65 12.46
C TRP A 195 9.31 12.93 13.25
N GLY A 196 9.17 12.92 14.59
CA GLY A 196 9.45 14.07 15.45
C GLY A 196 8.40 15.17 15.39
N THR A 197 7.28 14.95 14.67
CA THR A 197 6.18 15.90 14.53
C THR A 197 4.86 15.20 14.77
N ALA A 198 4.06 15.73 15.72
CA ALA A 198 2.71 15.24 15.95
C ALA A 198 1.81 15.65 14.79
N LEU A 199 1.10 14.70 14.20
CA LEU A 199 -0.03 14.97 13.35
C LEU A 199 -1.29 15.11 14.19
N PRO A 200 -2.23 15.98 13.80
CA PRO A 200 -3.42 16.26 14.61
C PRO A 200 -4.52 15.17 14.50
N TYR A 201 -4.23 14.05 13.85
CA TYR A 201 -5.14 12.92 13.56
C TYR A 201 -4.42 11.59 13.57
#